data_eb3fe9f0ff5418f6ccf829865f2454b4
#
_entry.id   eb3fe9f0ff5418f6ccf829865f2454b4
#
_cell.length_a   1.000
_cell.length_b   1.000
_cell.length_c   1.000
_cell.angle_alpha   90.00
_cell.angle_beta   90.00
_cell.angle_gamma   90.00
#
_symmetry.space_group_name_H-M   'P 1'
#
loop_
_entity.id
_entity.type
_entity.pdbx_description
1 polymer ?
#
loop_
_entity_poly.entity_id
_entity_poly.type
_entity_poly.pdbx_seq_one_letter_code
_entity_poly.pdbx_strand_id
1 'polypeptide(L)'
;MSDQNFSRLPKPHTTYANIIKSFLPIGDQEKSANAVLPNATYSVNTLEIDHDNLADYRRICGFENNSYVPPTYFAVLSQSLQMNMMVKEPFPFTMLGLIHVQNSVTQYRRIKDSAIFKMAVSFANLRDHDRGKQFDFVTKVFEKDELVWEGTSTYLSRQKRQKTTQKSSTTQVEAKPTLDSNDMHEFWEIPEDIGRRYAFISGDFNLIHLHPLSAKAFGFPKAIAHGMWTKAKCLGALGDLPESFTCDVTFKLPIFLPSEVEFIAKFDNRDEQVDFGVYDATTPKANLIGKITQAQAK
;
A
#
# COMPACT_ATOMS: atom_id res chain seq x y z
N MET A 1 -9.08 -16.07 -19.63
CA MET A 1 -8.16 -15.75 -18.53
C MET A 1 -6.78 -15.61 -19.12
N SER A 2 -6.12 -14.50 -18.88
CA SER A 2 -4.72 -14.35 -19.28
C SER A 2 -3.86 -14.59 -18.03
N ASP A 3 -3.43 -15.83 -17.86
CA ASP A 3 -2.59 -16.21 -16.73
C ASP A 3 -1.13 -16.13 -17.18
N GLN A 4 -0.30 -15.37 -16.46
CA GLN A 4 1.14 -15.27 -16.73
C GLN A 4 1.93 -15.75 -15.51
N ASN A 5 2.85 -16.68 -15.79
CA ASN A 5 3.80 -17.17 -14.79
C ASN A 5 5.20 -16.68 -15.12
N PHE A 6 5.83 -16.00 -14.17
CA PHE A 6 7.17 -15.48 -14.29
C PHE A 6 8.15 -16.39 -13.55
N SER A 7 9.33 -16.61 -14.13
CA SER A 7 10.41 -17.33 -13.44
C SER A 7 11.01 -16.51 -12.27
N ARG A 8 10.92 -15.18 -12.33
CA ARG A 8 11.36 -14.22 -11.31
C ARG A 8 10.45 -13.01 -11.32
N LEU A 9 10.41 -12.26 -10.23
CA LEU A 9 9.70 -10.97 -10.19
C LEU A 9 10.22 -10.04 -11.29
N PRO A 10 9.33 -9.40 -12.07
CA PRO A 10 9.73 -8.39 -13.05
C PRO A 10 10.47 -7.24 -12.37
N LYS A 11 11.54 -6.75 -13.00
CA LYS A 11 12.30 -5.63 -12.42
C LYS A 11 11.48 -4.34 -12.51
N PRO A 12 11.24 -3.62 -11.41
CA PRO A 12 10.38 -2.42 -11.41
C PRO A 12 10.82 -1.34 -12.40
N HIS A 13 12.13 -1.06 -12.51
CA HIS A 13 12.66 0.00 -13.37
C HIS A 13 12.37 -0.21 -14.87
N THR A 14 12.33 -1.46 -15.35
CA THR A 14 11.97 -1.75 -16.75
C THR A 14 10.49 -1.49 -17.01
N THR A 15 9.66 -1.74 -16.03
CA THR A 15 8.22 -1.49 -16.09
C THR A 15 7.93 0.01 -16.05
N TYR A 16 8.61 0.77 -15.17
CA TYR A 16 8.48 2.24 -15.12
C TYR A 16 8.95 2.94 -16.40
N ALA A 17 10.02 2.47 -17.04
CA ALA A 17 10.47 3.02 -18.33
C ALA A 17 9.38 2.87 -19.41
N ASN A 18 8.63 1.76 -19.41
CA ASN A 18 7.50 1.56 -20.32
C ASN A 18 6.28 2.40 -19.92
N ILE A 19 6.03 2.57 -18.63
CA ILE A 19 4.99 3.45 -18.10
C ILE A 19 5.23 4.89 -18.55
N ILE A 20 6.44 5.41 -18.38
CA ILE A 20 6.79 6.78 -18.80
C ILE A 20 6.55 6.98 -20.31
N LYS A 21 6.79 5.98 -21.14
CA LYS A 21 6.46 6.04 -22.56
C LYS A 21 4.94 6.05 -22.83
N SER A 22 4.14 5.48 -21.95
CA SER A 22 2.67 5.51 -22.03
C SER A 22 2.04 6.78 -21.42
N PHE A 23 2.85 7.72 -20.94
CA PHE A 23 2.43 8.99 -20.34
C PHE A 23 1.90 10.05 -21.34
N LEU A 24 1.83 9.77 -22.60
CA LEU A 24 1.07 10.64 -23.49
C LEU A 24 -0.41 10.57 -23.08
N PRO A 25 -1.10 11.73 -22.96
CA PRO A 25 -2.48 11.79 -22.49
C PRO A 25 -3.43 11.20 -23.53
N ILE A 26 -3.51 9.87 -23.56
CA ILE A 26 -4.50 9.13 -24.34
C ILE A 26 -5.44 8.48 -23.32
N GLY A 27 -6.28 9.28 -22.72
CA GLY A 27 -7.30 8.81 -21.78
C GLY A 27 -8.65 9.37 -22.16
N ASP A 28 -9.39 8.66 -23.03
CA ASP A 28 -10.79 8.92 -23.26
C ASP A 28 -11.55 8.73 -21.96
N GLN A 29 -12.16 9.80 -21.47
CA GLN A 29 -13.04 9.78 -20.29
C GLN A 29 -14.25 8.84 -20.48
N GLU A 30 -14.62 8.50 -21.71
CA GLU A 30 -15.71 7.57 -22.04
C GLU A 30 -15.40 6.11 -21.69
N LYS A 31 -14.13 5.68 -21.72
CA LYS A 31 -13.74 4.29 -21.37
C LYS A 31 -13.97 3.94 -19.92
N SER A 32 -14.06 4.91 -19.05
CA SER A 32 -14.14 4.69 -17.61
C SER A 32 -15.58 4.43 -17.09
N ALA A 33 -16.61 4.85 -17.82
CA ALA A 33 -18.01 4.65 -17.41
C ALA A 33 -18.42 3.15 -17.45
N ASN A 34 -17.94 2.42 -18.48
CA ASN A 34 -18.18 0.99 -18.68
C ASN A 34 -16.92 0.16 -18.38
N ALA A 35 -16.10 0.60 -17.41
CA ALA A 35 -14.87 -0.06 -17.06
C ALA A 35 -15.11 -1.51 -16.62
N VAL A 36 -14.33 -2.43 -17.15
CA VAL A 36 -14.27 -3.83 -16.74
C VAL A 36 -12.82 -4.17 -16.45
N LEU A 37 -12.56 -4.80 -15.31
CA LEU A 37 -11.21 -5.25 -15.00
C LEU A 37 -10.86 -6.49 -15.83
N PRO A 38 -9.61 -6.61 -16.28
CA PRO A 38 -9.12 -7.83 -16.92
C PRO A 38 -9.24 -9.02 -15.98
N ASN A 39 -9.71 -10.16 -16.50
CA ASN A 39 -9.66 -11.43 -15.77
C ASN A 39 -8.30 -12.09 -16.00
N ALA A 40 -7.32 -11.66 -15.20
CA ALA A 40 -5.92 -12.05 -15.32
C ALA A 40 -5.32 -12.36 -13.95
N THR A 41 -4.43 -13.35 -13.90
CA THR A 41 -3.61 -13.70 -12.74
C THR A 41 -2.14 -13.75 -13.16
N TYR A 42 -1.31 -12.97 -12.46
CA TYR A 42 0.14 -12.99 -12.65
C TYR A 42 0.80 -13.65 -11.44
N SER A 43 1.73 -14.58 -11.69
CA SER A 43 2.33 -15.37 -10.63
C SER A 43 3.84 -15.56 -10.80
N VAL A 44 4.48 -15.85 -9.67
CA VAL A 44 5.86 -16.36 -9.58
C VAL A 44 5.80 -17.62 -8.72
N ASN A 45 6.28 -18.74 -9.27
CA ASN A 45 6.22 -20.03 -8.56
C ASN A 45 7.43 -20.30 -7.66
N THR A 46 8.54 -19.60 -7.89
CA THR A 46 9.77 -19.73 -7.10
C THR A 46 10.23 -18.32 -6.72
N LEU A 47 9.72 -17.83 -5.62
CA LEU A 47 10.06 -16.53 -5.06
C LEU A 47 10.99 -16.73 -3.87
N GLU A 48 12.24 -16.37 -4.04
CA GLU A 48 13.24 -16.28 -2.99
C GLU A 48 13.34 -14.83 -2.51
N ILE A 49 13.58 -14.64 -1.22
CA ILE A 49 13.76 -13.32 -0.62
C ILE A 49 15.18 -12.81 -0.91
N ASP A 50 15.28 -11.62 -1.46
CA ASP A 50 16.53 -10.87 -1.54
C ASP A 50 16.85 -10.31 -0.13
N HIS A 51 17.83 -10.93 0.54
CA HIS A 51 18.17 -10.60 1.93
C HIS A 51 18.77 -9.19 2.07
N ASP A 52 19.48 -8.69 1.07
CA ASP A 52 20.03 -7.33 1.10
C ASP A 52 18.90 -6.29 1.00
N ASN A 53 17.97 -6.49 0.07
CA ASN A 53 16.78 -5.64 -0.05
C ASN A 53 15.90 -5.72 1.20
N LEU A 54 15.73 -6.93 1.77
CA LEU A 54 14.97 -7.13 3.01
C LEU A 54 15.62 -6.41 4.21
N ALA A 55 16.95 -6.44 4.33
CA ALA A 55 17.68 -5.73 5.38
C ALA A 55 17.49 -4.20 5.25
N ASP A 56 17.58 -3.67 4.03
CA ASP A 56 17.32 -2.27 3.75
C ASP A 56 15.86 -1.88 4.07
N TYR A 57 14.91 -2.76 3.73
CA TYR A 57 13.50 -2.56 4.06
C TYR A 57 13.25 -2.53 5.58
N ARG A 58 13.81 -3.48 6.33
CA ARG A 58 13.73 -3.49 7.79
C ARG A 58 14.24 -2.18 8.38
N ARG A 59 15.42 -1.74 7.94
CA ARG A 59 16.06 -0.51 8.43
C ARG A 59 15.22 0.74 8.15
N ILE A 60 14.68 0.89 6.92
CA ILE A 60 13.94 2.11 6.56
C ILE A 60 12.55 2.17 7.18
N CYS A 61 11.95 1.01 7.50
CA CYS A 61 10.64 0.90 8.11
C CYS A 61 10.66 0.72 9.64
N GLY A 62 11.85 0.51 10.24
CA GLY A 62 12.00 0.35 11.69
C GLY A 62 11.69 -1.05 12.21
N PHE A 63 11.72 -2.08 11.36
CA PHE A 63 11.58 -3.46 11.82
C PHE A 63 12.88 -3.98 12.42
N GLU A 64 12.75 -4.88 13.40
CA GLU A 64 13.90 -5.60 13.96
C GLU A 64 14.60 -6.46 12.90
N ASN A 65 15.91 -6.60 13.06
CA ASN A 65 16.69 -7.53 12.24
C ASN A 65 16.59 -8.94 12.83
N ASN A 66 15.69 -9.75 12.28
CA ASN A 66 15.45 -11.14 12.69
C ASN A 66 15.30 -12.03 11.43
N SER A 67 14.95 -13.30 11.61
CA SER A 67 14.82 -14.29 10.52
C SER A 67 13.40 -14.37 9.93
N TYR A 68 12.52 -13.39 10.20
CA TYR A 68 11.15 -13.41 9.72
C TYR A 68 10.90 -12.27 8.72
N VAL A 69 10.08 -12.54 7.71
CA VAL A 69 9.65 -11.54 6.73
C VAL A 69 8.70 -10.55 7.41
N PRO A 70 8.97 -9.23 7.36
CA PRO A 70 8.03 -8.23 7.83
C PRO A 70 6.66 -8.35 7.12
N PRO A 71 5.54 -8.21 7.84
CA PRO A 71 4.21 -8.50 7.29
C PRO A 71 3.85 -7.71 6.03
N THR A 72 4.42 -6.52 5.87
CA THR A 72 4.17 -5.63 4.73
C THR A 72 5.11 -5.87 3.54
N TYR A 73 6.13 -6.72 3.68
CA TYR A 73 7.14 -6.88 2.64
C TYR A 73 6.61 -7.57 1.37
N PHE A 74 5.73 -8.57 1.51
CA PHE A 74 5.11 -9.21 0.33
C PHE A 74 4.22 -8.24 -0.47
N ALA A 75 3.61 -7.25 0.17
CA ALA A 75 2.88 -6.20 -0.54
C ALA A 75 3.83 -5.37 -1.43
N VAL A 76 5.05 -5.09 -0.96
CA VAL A 76 6.11 -4.44 -1.75
C VAL A 76 6.51 -5.31 -2.94
N LEU A 77 6.80 -6.59 -2.71
CA LEU A 77 7.20 -7.51 -3.78
C LEU A 77 6.11 -7.69 -4.84
N SER A 78 4.84 -7.70 -4.43
CA SER A 78 3.70 -7.86 -5.34
C SER A 78 3.52 -6.69 -6.31
N GLN A 79 4.03 -5.51 -5.96
CA GLN A 79 3.86 -4.29 -6.75
C GLN A 79 4.42 -4.45 -8.17
N SER A 80 5.52 -5.17 -8.35
CA SER A 80 6.09 -5.44 -9.67
C SER A 80 5.14 -6.21 -10.59
N LEU A 81 4.39 -7.18 -10.04
CA LEU A 81 3.35 -7.91 -10.77
C LEU A 81 2.13 -7.01 -11.05
N GLN A 82 1.66 -6.26 -10.05
CA GLN A 82 0.54 -5.32 -10.21
C GLN A 82 0.80 -4.32 -11.33
N MET A 83 1.99 -3.73 -11.37
CA MET A 83 2.38 -2.79 -12.41
C MET A 83 2.44 -3.44 -13.79
N ASN A 84 3.01 -4.65 -13.89
CA ASN A 84 3.03 -5.39 -15.15
C ASN A 84 1.61 -5.71 -15.63
N MET A 85 0.70 -6.08 -14.75
CA MET A 85 -0.71 -6.30 -15.09
C MET A 85 -1.36 -5.03 -15.66
N MET A 86 -1.16 -3.87 -15.03
CA MET A 86 -1.71 -2.60 -15.51
C MET A 86 -1.15 -2.14 -16.87
N VAL A 87 0.08 -2.55 -17.21
CA VAL A 87 0.73 -2.18 -18.49
C VAL A 87 0.36 -3.15 -19.62
N LYS A 88 0.26 -4.45 -19.33
CA LYS A 88 0.14 -5.50 -20.37
C LYS A 88 -1.30 -5.90 -20.65
N GLU A 89 -2.18 -5.78 -19.67
CA GLU A 89 -3.58 -6.11 -19.81
C GLU A 89 -4.38 -4.89 -20.30
N PRO A 90 -5.59 -5.09 -20.86
CA PRO A 90 -6.49 -3.99 -21.24
C PRO A 90 -7.07 -3.29 -20.00
N PHE A 91 -6.16 -2.66 -19.21
CA PHE A 91 -6.50 -1.98 -17.98
C PHE A 91 -7.26 -0.69 -18.26
N PRO A 92 -8.45 -0.46 -17.66
CA PRO A 92 -9.38 0.58 -18.08
C PRO A 92 -9.06 1.98 -17.51
N PHE A 93 -8.08 2.10 -16.60
CA PHE A 93 -7.77 3.36 -15.93
C PHE A 93 -6.38 3.87 -16.27
N THR A 94 -6.21 5.19 -16.20
CA THR A 94 -4.88 5.80 -16.29
C THR A 94 -4.10 5.49 -15.03
N MET A 95 -2.93 4.87 -15.15
CA MET A 95 -2.07 4.51 -14.00
C MET A 95 -1.63 5.74 -13.20
N LEU A 96 -1.35 6.85 -13.89
CA LEU A 96 -1.14 8.14 -13.25
C LEU A 96 -2.43 8.67 -12.66
N GLY A 97 -2.37 9.05 -11.40
CA GLY A 97 -3.52 9.55 -10.67
C GLY A 97 -4.32 8.45 -9.97
N LEU A 98 -3.92 7.19 -10.04
CA LEU A 98 -4.39 6.17 -9.12
C LEU A 98 -3.94 6.51 -7.71
N ILE A 99 -4.88 6.44 -6.78
CA ILE A 99 -4.63 6.72 -5.36
C ILE A 99 -4.79 5.43 -4.60
N HIS A 100 -3.75 4.99 -3.89
CA HIS A 100 -3.83 3.89 -2.95
C HIS A 100 -4.60 4.37 -1.72
N VAL A 101 -5.82 3.88 -1.51
CA VAL A 101 -6.74 4.37 -0.47
C VAL A 101 -6.87 3.44 0.72
N GLN A 102 -6.68 2.12 0.51
CA GLN A 102 -6.72 1.13 1.58
C GLN A 102 -5.74 -0.01 1.30
N ASN A 103 -5.23 -0.61 2.36
CA ASN A 103 -4.43 -1.83 2.27
C ASN A 103 -4.74 -2.73 3.46
N SER A 104 -5.16 -3.96 3.17
CA SER A 104 -5.32 -5.05 4.13
C SER A 104 -4.20 -6.06 3.96
N VAL A 105 -3.68 -6.57 5.06
CA VAL A 105 -2.69 -7.66 5.09
C VAL A 105 -3.12 -8.66 6.15
N THR A 106 -3.25 -9.92 5.77
CA THR A 106 -3.42 -11.04 6.70
C THR A 106 -2.18 -11.93 6.64
N GLN A 107 -1.52 -12.08 7.77
CA GLN A 107 -0.47 -13.06 8.01
C GLN A 107 -1.06 -14.20 8.84
N TYR A 108 -0.95 -15.43 8.36
CA TYR A 108 -1.53 -16.60 9.04
C TYR A 108 -0.57 -17.26 10.04
N ARG A 109 0.71 -17.00 9.94
CA ARG A 109 1.78 -17.40 10.86
C ARG A 109 3.04 -16.57 10.63
N ARG A 110 4.00 -16.62 11.52
CA ARG A 110 5.34 -16.04 11.25
C ARG A 110 6.00 -16.74 10.07
N ILE A 111 6.58 -15.99 9.16
CA ILE A 111 7.10 -16.46 7.86
C ILE A 111 8.60 -16.28 7.85
N LYS A 112 9.37 -17.39 7.75
CA LYS A 112 10.83 -17.34 7.67
C LYS A 112 11.30 -16.79 6.34
N ASP A 113 12.32 -15.92 6.37
CA ASP A 113 12.90 -15.30 5.18
C ASP A 113 13.77 -16.25 4.35
N SER A 114 14.12 -17.42 4.89
CA SER A 114 14.85 -18.48 4.17
C SER A 114 13.96 -19.42 3.36
N ALA A 115 12.63 -19.24 3.41
CA ALA A 115 11.70 -20.11 2.69
C ALA A 115 11.55 -19.67 1.22
N ILE A 116 11.06 -20.59 0.40
CA ILE A 116 10.72 -20.35 -1.00
C ILE A 116 9.20 -20.26 -1.10
N PHE A 117 8.73 -19.25 -1.82
CA PHE A 117 7.32 -18.94 -1.91
C PHE A 117 6.78 -19.03 -3.34
N LYS A 118 5.49 -19.20 -3.45
CA LYS A 118 4.70 -18.89 -4.63
C LYS A 118 3.87 -17.66 -4.36
N MET A 119 3.89 -16.69 -5.27
CA MET A 119 3.07 -15.48 -5.19
C MET A 119 2.16 -15.39 -6.40
N ALA A 120 0.89 -15.05 -6.17
CA ALA A 120 -0.08 -14.78 -7.22
C ALA A 120 -0.80 -13.46 -6.95
N VAL A 121 -1.03 -12.67 -8.00
CA VAL A 121 -1.72 -11.38 -7.97
C VAL A 121 -2.83 -11.38 -9.01
N SER A 122 -4.00 -10.89 -8.63
CA SER A 122 -5.16 -10.73 -9.51
C SER A 122 -5.88 -9.41 -9.28
N PHE A 123 -6.60 -8.91 -10.29
CA PHE A 123 -7.58 -7.84 -10.11
C PHE A 123 -8.83 -8.37 -9.42
N ALA A 124 -9.49 -7.50 -8.65
CA ALA A 124 -10.75 -7.84 -7.99
C ALA A 124 -11.64 -6.60 -7.72
N ASN A 125 -12.89 -6.85 -7.39
CA ASN A 125 -13.79 -5.93 -6.71
C ASN A 125 -13.89 -4.53 -7.33
N LEU A 126 -14.07 -4.42 -8.65
CA LEU A 126 -14.40 -3.14 -9.27
C LEU A 126 -15.75 -2.64 -8.74
N ARG A 127 -15.77 -1.40 -8.23
CA ARG A 127 -16.96 -0.80 -7.63
C ARG A 127 -17.01 0.70 -7.79
N ASP A 128 -18.20 1.25 -7.73
CA ASP A 128 -18.43 2.69 -7.75
C ASP A 128 -17.99 3.34 -6.43
N HIS A 129 -17.53 4.56 -6.52
CA HIS A 129 -17.17 5.41 -5.41
C HIS A 129 -17.56 6.86 -5.72
N ASP A 130 -17.89 7.68 -4.70
CA ASP A 130 -18.33 9.08 -4.88
C ASP A 130 -17.37 9.96 -5.70
N ARG A 131 -16.10 9.58 -5.77
CA ARG A 131 -15.03 10.30 -6.48
C ARG A 131 -14.52 9.56 -7.72
N GLY A 132 -15.16 8.46 -8.13
CA GLY A 132 -14.74 7.68 -9.30
C GLY A 132 -15.01 6.19 -9.18
N LYS A 133 -14.04 5.36 -9.53
CA LYS A 133 -14.10 3.89 -9.43
C LYS A 133 -13.00 3.38 -8.51
N GLN A 134 -13.34 2.41 -7.67
CA GLN A 134 -12.37 1.65 -6.87
C GLN A 134 -12.21 0.26 -7.43
N PHE A 135 -11.02 -0.29 -7.29
CA PHE A 135 -10.72 -1.68 -7.57
C PHE A 135 -9.61 -2.18 -6.64
N ASP A 136 -9.48 -3.49 -6.53
CA ASP A 136 -8.50 -4.13 -5.68
C ASP A 136 -7.49 -4.93 -6.50
N PHE A 137 -6.25 -4.98 -6.01
CA PHE A 137 -5.34 -6.08 -6.26
C PHE A 137 -5.36 -7.02 -5.06
N VAL A 138 -5.60 -8.30 -5.32
CA VAL A 138 -5.49 -9.37 -4.33
C VAL A 138 -4.20 -10.12 -4.58
N THR A 139 -3.36 -10.19 -3.57
CA THR A 139 -2.09 -10.94 -3.58
C THR A 139 -2.18 -12.10 -2.61
N LYS A 140 -1.78 -13.28 -3.04
CA LYS A 140 -1.68 -14.48 -2.18
C LYS A 140 -0.28 -15.03 -2.24
N VAL A 141 0.25 -15.42 -1.07
CA VAL A 141 1.58 -16.03 -0.93
C VAL A 141 1.44 -17.39 -0.27
N PHE A 142 2.05 -18.38 -0.90
CA PHE A 142 2.03 -19.76 -0.44
C PHE A 142 3.45 -20.24 -0.15
N GLU A 143 3.60 -21.02 0.90
CA GLU A 143 4.77 -21.85 1.17
C GLU A 143 4.34 -23.31 1.13
N LYS A 144 4.94 -24.13 0.25
CA LYS A 144 4.56 -25.55 0.07
C LYS A 144 3.04 -25.77 -0.09
N ASP A 145 2.40 -24.96 -0.93
CA ASP A 145 0.93 -24.95 -1.18
C ASP A 145 0.05 -24.50 0.00
N GLU A 146 0.61 -24.21 1.17
CA GLU A 146 -0.09 -23.57 2.29
C GLU A 146 -0.18 -22.06 2.07
N LEU A 147 -1.37 -21.46 2.16
CA LEU A 147 -1.53 -20.02 2.16
C LEU A 147 -1.02 -19.44 3.47
N VAL A 148 0.10 -18.70 3.41
CA VAL A 148 0.75 -18.14 4.61
C VAL A 148 0.53 -16.64 4.76
N TRP A 149 0.18 -15.95 3.64
CA TRP A 149 -0.07 -14.52 3.64
C TRP A 149 -1.00 -14.13 2.50
N GLU A 150 -1.88 -13.18 2.76
CA GLU A 150 -2.63 -12.50 1.70
C GLU A 150 -2.71 -11.00 1.95
N GLY A 151 -2.83 -10.23 0.86
CA GLY A 151 -2.96 -8.78 0.91
C GLY A 151 -3.91 -8.26 -0.13
N THR A 152 -4.65 -7.22 0.24
CA THR A 152 -5.53 -6.49 -0.67
C THR A 152 -5.11 -5.03 -0.71
N SER A 153 -4.78 -4.53 -1.91
CA SER A 153 -4.48 -3.12 -2.15
C SER A 153 -5.63 -2.49 -2.93
N THR A 154 -6.31 -1.53 -2.32
CA THR A 154 -7.45 -0.82 -2.94
C THR A 154 -6.99 0.50 -3.54
N TYR A 155 -7.24 0.67 -4.82
CA TYR A 155 -6.94 1.89 -5.57
C TYR A 155 -8.22 2.62 -5.98
N LEU A 156 -8.15 3.94 -5.98
CA LEU A 156 -9.18 4.84 -6.48
C LEU A 156 -8.69 5.52 -7.78
N SER A 157 -9.43 5.30 -8.88
CA SER A 157 -9.32 6.08 -10.09
C SER A 157 -10.32 7.24 -10.02
N ARG A 158 -9.82 8.47 -9.85
CA ARG A 158 -10.67 9.66 -9.80
C ARG A 158 -11.29 9.95 -11.17
N GLN A 159 -12.57 10.30 -11.18
CA GLN A 159 -13.29 10.78 -12.35
C GLN A 159 -13.78 12.21 -12.11
N LYS A 160 -13.81 13.02 -13.18
CA LYS A 160 -14.44 14.34 -13.10
C LYS A 160 -15.93 14.15 -12.79
N ARG A 161 -16.40 14.77 -11.73
CA ARG A 161 -17.79 14.73 -11.31
C ARG A 161 -18.70 15.26 -12.43
N GLN A 162 -19.60 14.43 -12.97
CA GLN A 162 -20.83 14.99 -13.54
C GLN A 162 -21.60 15.63 -12.38
N LYS A 163 -22.04 16.89 -12.57
CA LYS A 163 -22.78 17.64 -11.56
C LYS A 163 -24.10 16.92 -11.22
N THR A 164 -24.07 15.98 -10.32
CA THR A 164 -25.27 15.45 -9.68
C THR A 164 -25.43 16.15 -8.34
N THR A 165 -26.64 16.62 -8.07
CA THR A 165 -27.07 17.43 -6.92
C THR A 165 -27.08 16.68 -5.59
N GLN A 166 -26.47 15.50 -5.48
CA GLN A 166 -26.35 14.80 -4.19
C GLN A 166 -25.18 15.40 -3.38
N LYS A 167 -25.52 15.95 -2.24
CA LYS A 167 -24.54 16.36 -1.21
C LYS A 167 -23.67 15.15 -0.87
N SER A 168 -22.35 15.27 -1.09
CA SER A 168 -21.38 14.28 -0.60
C SER A 168 -21.61 14.07 0.90
N SER A 169 -21.68 12.82 1.31
CA SER A 169 -21.47 12.46 2.71
C SER A 169 -20.16 13.15 3.15
N THR A 170 -20.27 14.02 4.11
CA THR A 170 -19.12 14.66 4.75
C THR A 170 -18.22 13.53 5.23
N THR A 171 -17.06 13.38 4.63
CA THR A 171 -16.02 12.50 5.16
C THR A 171 -15.78 13.00 6.57
N GLN A 172 -16.24 12.27 7.58
CA GLN A 172 -15.93 12.58 8.96
C GLN A 172 -14.40 12.60 9.04
N VAL A 173 -13.85 13.76 9.36
CA VAL A 173 -12.43 13.88 9.67
C VAL A 173 -12.30 13.16 11.01
N GLU A 174 -11.73 11.95 10.99
CA GLU A 174 -11.44 11.24 12.23
C GLU A 174 -10.48 12.11 13.03
N ALA A 175 -10.99 12.58 14.16
CA ALA A 175 -10.23 13.41 15.07
C ALA A 175 -9.15 12.55 15.76
N LYS A 176 -8.02 13.17 16.08
CA LYS A 176 -6.98 12.56 16.89
C LYS A 176 -7.59 12.05 18.20
N PRO A 177 -7.36 10.78 18.59
CA PRO A 177 -7.95 10.23 19.81
C PRO A 177 -7.38 10.90 21.07
N THR A 178 -8.16 10.89 22.14
CA THR A 178 -7.66 11.23 23.47
C THR A 178 -6.71 10.12 23.93
N LEU A 179 -5.56 10.50 24.47
CA LEU A 179 -4.54 9.59 24.97
C LEU A 179 -4.84 9.13 26.39
N ASP A 180 -4.64 7.84 26.62
CA ASP A 180 -4.63 7.21 27.95
C ASP A 180 -3.20 6.81 28.33
N SER A 181 -2.96 6.50 29.60
CA SER A 181 -1.63 6.19 30.13
C SER A 181 -0.97 4.93 29.53
N ASN A 182 -1.77 4.06 28.93
CA ASN A 182 -1.30 2.78 28.34
C ASN A 182 -1.14 2.89 26.82
N ASP A 183 -1.44 4.05 26.23
CA ASP A 183 -1.33 4.25 24.79
C ASP A 183 0.14 4.48 24.40
N MET A 184 0.52 3.98 23.24
CA MET A 184 1.79 4.34 22.62
C MET A 184 1.64 5.68 21.93
N HIS A 185 2.60 6.58 22.15
CA HIS A 185 2.62 7.89 21.52
C HIS A 185 4.05 8.29 21.17
N GLU A 186 4.31 8.49 19.88
CA GLU A 186 5.63 8.87 19.36
C GLU A 186 5.50 10.05 18.40
N PHE A 187 6.54 10.90 18.37
CA PHE A 187 6.71 11.94 17.36
C PHE A 187 7.76 11.49 16.35
N TRP A 188 7.43 11.60 15.07
CA TRP A 188 8.34 11.21 14.00
C TRP A 188 8.68 12.41 13.12
N GLU A 189 9.97 12.67 12.98
CA GLU A 189 10.49 13.53 11.93
C GLU A 189 10.60 12.72 10.64
N ILE A 190 9.89 13.17 9.60
CA ILE A 190 9.86 12.48 8.30
C ILE A 190 10.83 13.23 7.36
N PRO A 191 11.97 12.66 6.99
CA PRO A 191 12.97 13.32 6.19
C PRO A 191 12.52 13.56 4.74
N GLU A 192 13.06 14.62 4.12
CA GLU A 192 12.72 15.00 2.74
C GLU A 192 13.02 13.88 1.73
N ASP A 193 14.02 13.05 1.96
CA ASP A 193 14.51 12.02 1.04
C ASP A 193 13.83 10.66 1.21
N ILE A 194 12.94 10.49 2.18
CA ILE A 194 12.32 9.19 2.49
C ILE A 194 11.57 8.60 1.28
N GLY A 195 10.94 9.45 0.46
CA GLY A 195 10.25 9.02 -0.75
C GLY A 195 11.22 8.33 -1.71
N ARG A 196 12.36 8.96 -1.99
CA ARG A 196 13.40 8.38 -2.87
C ARG A 196 14.01 7.11 -2.28
N ARG A 197 14.38 7.14 -1.00
CA ARG A 197 14.98 5.97 -0.32
C ARG A 197 14.06 4.77 -0.35
N TYR A 198 12.77 4.96 -0.05
CA TYR A 198 11.80 3.89 -0.10
C TYR A 198 11.54 3.42 -1.54
N ALA A 199 11.53 4.32 -2.54
CA ALA A 199 11.36 3.96 -3.95
C ALA A 199 12.43 2.97 -4.44
N PHE A 200 13.69 3.14 -4.04
CA PHE A 200 14.77 2.21 -4.42
C PHE A 200 14.60 0.82 -3.81
N ILE A 201 13.98 0.72 -2.64
CA ILE A 201 13.75 -0.55 -1.95
C ILE A 201 12.49 -1.23 -2.46
N SER A 202 11.40 -0.46 -2.57
CA SER A 202 10.07 -0.97 -2.95
C SER A 202 9.88 -1.13 -4.45
N GLY A 203 10.68 -0.43 -5.25
CA GLY A 203 10.46 -0.31 -6.68
C GLY A 203 9.32 0.63 -7.06
N ASP A 204 8.73 1.37 -6.12
CA ASP A 204 7.69 2.37 -6.39
C ASP A 204 8.30 3.73 -6.75
N PHE A 205 8.60 3.92 -8.03
CA PHE A 205 9.14 5.17 -8.55
C PHE A 205 8.07 6.16 -9.02
N ASN A 206 6.87 6.14 -8.42
CA ASN A 206 5.85 7.12 -8.75
C ASN A 206 6.39 8.53 -8.44
N LEU A 207 6.34 9.40 -9.46
CA LEU A 207 6.98 10.72 -9.47
C LEU A 207 6.51 11.65 -8.34
N ILE A 208 5.33 11.39 -7.77
CA ILE A 208 4.80 12.17 -6.63
C ILE A 208 5.62 12.01 -5.34
N HIS A 209 6.42 10.94 -5.26
CA HIS A 209 7.24 10.63 -4.09
C HIS A 209 8.70 11.08 -4.23
N LEU A 210 9.15 11.35 -5.45
CA LEU A 210 10.57 11.46 -5.74
C LEU A 210 11.10 12.89 -5.60
N HIS A 211 10.34 13.89 -6.05
CA HIS A 211 10.80 15.28 -6.05
C HIS A 211 9.63 16.28 -6.01
N PRO A 212 9.79 17.44 -5.31
CA PRO A 212 8.74 18.46 -5.24
C PRO A 212 8.26 18.98 -6.60
N LEU A 213 9.16 19.13 -7.58
CA LEU A 213 8.78 19.61 -8.93
C LEU A 213 7.91 18.58 -9.66
N SER A 214 8.27 17.30 -9.60
CA SER A 214 7.44 16.26 -10.22
C SER A 214 6.10 16.12 -9.50
N ALA A 215 6.05 16.19 -8.17
CA ALA A 215 4.83 16.16 -7.40
C ALA A 215 3.87 17.32 -7.75
N LYS A 216 4.41 18.53 -7.99
CA LYS A 216 3.61 19.70 -8.43
C LYS A 216 2.91 19.47 -9.79
N ALA A 217 3.54 18.75 -10.71
CA ALA A 217 2.92 18.41 -11.99
C ALA A 217 1.68 17.51 -11.82
N PHE A 218 1.56 16.81 -10.68
CA PHE A 218 0.40 15.99 -10.29
C PHE A 218 -0.53 16.64 -9.27
N GLY A 219 -0.36 17.97 -9.03
CA GLY A 219 -1.24 18.74 -8.14
C GLY A 219 -0.91 18.68 -6.66
N PHE A 220 0.26 18.14 -6.28
CA PHE A 220 0.75 18.15 -4.91
C PHE A 220 1.73 19.31 -4.70
N PRO A 221 1.61 20.09 -3.60
CA PRO A 221 2.51 21.23 -3.35
C PRO A 221 3.97 20.81 -3.08
N LYS A 222 4.17 19.58 -2.57
CA LYS A 222 5.48 18.98 -2.23
C LYS A 222 5.46 17.49 -2.59
N ALA A 223 6.63 16.83 -2.56
CA ALA A 223 6.69 15.37 -2.57
C ALA A 223 5.97 14.80 -1.34
N ILE A 224 5.47 13.57 -1.46
CA ILE A 224 4.72 12.90 -0.38
C ILE A 224 5.37 11.56 -0.02
N ALA A 225 5.26 11.14 1.23
CA ALA A 225 5.67 9.80 1.65
C ALA A 225 4.78 8.72 1.01
N HIS A 226 5.33 7.52 0.79
CA HIS A 226 4.54 6.38 0.35
C HIS A 226 3.63 5.90 1.48
N GLY A 227 2.36 5.66 1.18
CA GLY A 227 1.42 5.11 2.17
C GLY A 227 1.89 3.77 2.75
N MET A 228 2.43 2.89 1.89
CA MET A 228 2.96 1.59 2.32
C MET A 228 4.20 1.69 3.21
N TRP A 229 5.07 2.71 3.01
CA TRP A 229 6.13 3.01 3.96
C TRP A 229 5.56 3.42 5.32
N THR A 230 4.55 4.31 5.32
CA THR A 230 3.90 4.77 6.56
C THR A 230 3.28 3.60 7.31
N LYS A 231 2.53 2.71 6.62
CA LYS A 231 1.99 1.48 7.22
C LYS A 231 3.09 0.61 7.83
N ALA A 232 4.15 0.37 7.06
CA ALA A 232 5.28 -0.45 7.52
C ALA A 232 5.98 0.14 8.74
N LYS A 233 6.17 1.47 8.76
CA LYS A 233 6.75 2.17 9.91
C LYS A 233 5.87 2.05 11.16
N CYS A 234 4.53 2.13 11.02
CA CYS A 234 3.62 1.88 12.14
C CYS A 234 3.80 0.47 12.71
N LEU A 235 3.84 -0.56 11.84
CA LEU A 235 4.03 -1.95 12.31
C LEU A 235 5.42 -2.17 12.91
N GLY A 236 6.45 -1.51 12.38
CA GLY A 236 7.80 -1.53 12.97
C GLY A 236 7.84 -0.89 14.36
N ALA A 237 7.11 0.22 14.57
CA ALA A 237 7.02 0.90 15.87
C ALA A 237 6.23 0.08 16.90
N LEU A 238 5.19 -0.65 16.48
CA LEU A 238 4.44 -1.54 17.36
C LEU A 238 5.29 -2.72 17.87
N GLY A 239 6.35 -3.08 17.15
CA GLY A 239 7.32 -4.10 17.60
C GLY A 239 6.75 -5.51 17.54
N ASP A 240 6.48 -6.12 18.69
CA ASP A 240 6.05 -7.52 18.78
C ASP A 240 4.59 -7.69 18.35
N LEU A 241 4.41 -8.18 17.12
CA LEU A 241 3.09 -8.45 16.54
C LEU A 241 2.69 -9.91 16.79
N PRO A 242 1.38 -10.23 16.87
CA PRO A 242 0.91 -11.61 16.92
C PRO A 242 1.47 -12.44 15.76
N GLU A 243 1.57 -13.76 15.95
CA GLU A 243 2.01 -14.65 14.87
C GLU A 243 1.02 -14.68 13.70
N SER A 244 -0.27 -14.60 14.03
CA SER A 244 -1.39 -14.60 13.08
C SER A 244 -2.28 -13.40 13.33
N PHE A 245 -2.42 -12.53 12.33
CA PHE A 245 -3.22 -11.31 12.45
C PHE A 245 -3.64 -10.74 11.09
N THR A 246 -4.63 -9.86 11.13
CA THR A 246 -4.99 -8.97 10.01
C THR A 246 -4.69 -7.53 10.40
N CYS A 247 -4.04 -6.81 9.49
CA CYS A 247 -3.79 -5.37 9.63
C CYS A 247 -4.45 -4.62 8.49
N ASP A 248 -5.48 -3.86 8.80
CA ASP A 248 -6.21 -3.00 7.88
C ASP A 248 -5.78 -1.55 8.04
N VAL A 249 -5.49 -0.85 6.95
CA VAL A 249 -5.24 0.59 6.98
C VAL A 249 -6.05 1.32 5.92
N THR A 250 -6.44 2.54 6.25
CA THR A 250 -7.00 3.53 5.34
C THR A 250 -6.07 4.73 5.27
N PHE A 251 -5.62 5.06 4.05
CA PHE A 251 -4.82 6.25 3.79
C PHE A 251 -5.75 7.45 3.62
N LYS A 252 -5.65 8.44 4.52
CA LYS A 252 -6.55 9.60 4.60
C LYS A 252 -5.97 10.82 3.87
N LEU A 253 -4.88 11.37 4.37
CA LEU A 253 -4.21 12.53 3.81
C LEU A 253 -2.74 12.24 3.50
N PRO A 254 -2.16 12.87 2.47
CA PRO A 254 -0.74 12.73 2.18
C PRO A 254 0.12 13.31 3.30
N ILE A 255 1.23 12.67 3.60
CA ILE A 255 2.32 13.21 4.42
C ILE A 255 3.25 13.95 3.47
N PHE A 256 3.28 15.28 3.53
CA PHE A 256 4.19 16.10 2.73
C PHE A 256 5.62 16.06 3.28
N LEU A 257 6.61 16.07 2.40
CA LEU A 257 8.01 15.94 2.78
C LEU A 257 8.77 17.28 2.73
N PRO A 258 9.62 17.63 3.74
CA PRO A 258 9.67 16.98 5.06
C PRO A 258 8.46 17.32 5.92
N SER A 259 8.23 16.56 7.02
CA SER A 259 7.09 16.73 7.89
C SER A 259 7.37 16.17 9.29
N GLU A 260 6.60 16.65 10.26
CA GLU A 260 6.49 16.04 11.59
C GLU A 260 5.10 15.43 11.73
N VAL A 261 5.04 14.22 12.26
CA VAL A 261 3.79 13.50 12.49
C VAL A 261 3.77 12.85 13.86
N GLU A 262 2.59 12.57 14.37
CA GLU A 262 2.38 11.83 15.60
C GLU A 262 1.85 10.43 15.28
N PHE A 263 2.49 9.43 15.82
CA PHE A 263 2.01 8.06 15.82
C PHE A 263 1.35 7.76 17.16
N ILE A 264 0.14 7.22 17.13
CA ILE A 264 -0.63 6.84 18.30
C ILE A 264 -1.14 5.43 18.10
N ALA A 265 -0.97 4.56 19.12
CA ALA A 265 -1.57 3.24 19.13
C ALA A 265 -2.28 2.97 20.47
N LYS A 266 -3.50 2.47 20.37
CA LYS A 266 -4.36 2.08 21.50
C LYS A 266 -4.52 0.57 21.54
N PHE A 267 -4.29 -0.01 22.71
CA PHE A 267 -4.32 -1.45 22.92
C PHE A 267 -5.61 -1.84 23.65
N ASP A 268 -6.49 -2.59 23.00
CA ASP A 268 -7.63 -3.22 23.68
C ASP A 268 -7.30 -4.68 24.01
N ASN A 269 -6.88 -4.93 25.25
CA ASN A 269 -6.50 -6.25 25.72
C ASN A 269 -7.67 -7.24 25.78
N ARG A 270 -8.93 -6.76 25.72
CA ARG A 270 -10.12 -7.63 25.77
C ARG A 270 -10.41 -8.28 24.43
N ASP A 271 -10.17 -7.51 23.35
CA ASP A 271 -10.46 -7.94 21.98
C ASP A 271 -9.20 -8.32 21.20
N GLU A 272 -8.02 -8.35 21.86
CA GLU A 272 -6.72 -8.56 21.21
C GLU A 272 -6.55 -7.66 19.97
N GLN A 273 -6.97 -6.40 20.11
CA GLN A 273 -7.04 -5.44 19.04
C GLN A 273 -6.09 -4.28 19.32
N VAL A 274 -5.47 -3.78 18.25
CA VAL A 274 -4.71 -2.53 18.29
C VAL A 274 -5.29 -1.57 17.26
N ASP A 275 -5.81 -0.45 17.71
CA ASP A 275 -6.18 0.67 16.85
C ASP A 275 -5.01 1.66 16.81
N PHE A 276 -4.59 2.09 15.62
CA PHE A 276 -3.46 3.00 15.48
C PHE A 276 -3.70 4.05 14.40
N GLY A 277 -2.95 5.14 14.49
CA GLY A 277 -3.03 6.19 13.49
C GLY A 277 -1.77 7.03 13.42
N VAL A 278 -1.58 7.68 12.28
CA VAL A 278 -0.57 8.72 12.05
C VAL A 278 -1.30 10.01 11.77
N TYR A 279 -0.95 11.05 12.52
CA TYR A 279 -1.60 12.36 12.50
C TYR A 279 -0.58 13.44 12.17
N ASP A 280 -1.02 14.48 11.47
CA ASP A 280 -0.20 15.67 11.26
C ASP A 280 0.09 16.34 12.64
N ALA A 281 1.35 16.68 12.91
CA ALA A 281 1.72 17.25 14.21
C ALA A 281 1.13 18.64 14.48
N THR A 282 0.74 19.36 13.42
CA THR A 282 0.23 20.74 13.51
C THR A 282 -1.29 20.82 13.45
N THR A 283 -1.96 19.74 13.01
CA THR A 283 -3.41 19.68 12.87
C THR A 283 -3.95 18.33 13.38
N PRO A 284 -5.19 18.25 13.86
CA PRO A 284 -5.76 16.98 14.32
C PRO A 284 -6.18 16.03 13.19
N LYS A 285 -5.59 16.17 11.99
CA LYS A 285 -5.98 15.41 10.80
C LYS A 285 -5.18 14.13 10.68
N ALA A 286 -5.88 13.03 10.44
CA ALA A 286 -5.25 11.75 10.21
C ALA A 286 -4.62 11.68 8.80
N ASN A 287 -3.39 11.19 8.73
CA ASN A 287 -2.73 10.77 7.50
C ASN A 287 -3.03 9.30 7.20
N LEU A 288 -3.04 8.47 8.24
CA LEU A 288 -3.34 7.05 8.18
C LEU A 288 -4.11 6.64 9.42
N ILE A 289 -5.10 5.77 9.25
CA ILE A 289 -5.78 5.06 10.35
C ILE A 289 -5.66 3.58 10.08
N GLY A 290 -5.33 2.82 11.10
CA GLY A 290 -5.14 1.38 11.01
C GLY A 290 -5.68 0.63 12.20
N LYS A 291 -5.87 -0.67 12.00
CA LYS A 291 -6.34 -1.62 12.99
C LYS A 291 -5.65 -2.95 12.81
N ILE A 292 -5.26 -3.58 13.91
CA ILE A 292 -4.80 -4.96 13.96
C ILE A 292 -5.81 -5.77 14.73
N THR A 293 -6.17 -6.92 14.19
CA THR A 293 -7.07 -7.92 14.82
C THR A 293 -6.49 -9.31 14.62
N GLN A 294 -6.92 -10.28 15.41
CA GLN A 294 -6.58 -11.67 15.14
C GLN A 294 -7.01 -12.08 13.73
N ALA A 295 -6.19 -12.88 13.05
CA ALA A 295 -6.60 -13.47 11.80
C ALA A 295 -7.69 -14.52 12.04
N GLN A 296 -8.73 -14.51 11.21
CA GLN A 296 -9.71 -15.59 11.24
C GLN A 296 -9.06 -16.86 10.71
N ALA A 297 -9.24 -17.97 11.42
CA ALA A 297 -8.84 -19.29 10.94
C ALA A 297 -9.54 -19.59 9.61
N LYS A 298 -8.80 -20.10 8.64
CA LYS A 298 -9.34 -20.59 7.36
C LYS A 298 -9.67 -22.06 7.44
#